data_901ead3e004561c8abc71e0fe2c4f8c4
#
_entry.id   901ead3e004561c8abc71e0fe2c4f8c4
#
_cell.length_a   1.000
_cell.length_b   1.000
_cell.length_c   1.000
_cell.angle_alpha   90.00
_cell.angle_beta   90.00
_cell.angle_gamma   90.00
#
_symmetry.space_group_name_H-M   'P 1'
#
loop_
_entity.id
_entity.type
_entity.pdbx_description
1 polymer ?
#
loop_
_entity_poly.entity_id
_entity_poly.type
_entity_poly.pdbx_seq_one_letter_code
_entity_poly.pdbx_strand_id
1 'polypeptide(L)'
;SYARELSGGQKKLLELGRSIINDPDILLLDEPLAGVNPKLAEEILQIILNLSEKGISILMVEHNIEAVMKISQRVIVLAEGMVIADDTPENVRSDEKVIEAYLGSENE
;
A
#
# COMPACT_ATOMS: atom_id res chain seq x y z
N SER A 1 4.53 -29.34 -3.47
CA SER A 1 5.28 -28.91 -2.30
C SER A 1 4.46 -27.95 -1.46
N TYR A 2 4.88 -27.76 -0.25
CA TYR A 2 4.21 -26.84 0.67
C TYR A 2 4.09 -25.42 0.08
N ALA A 3 5.14 -24.96 -0.57
CA ALA A 3 5.15 -23.62 -1.17
C ALA A 3 4.07 -23.46 -2.24
N ARG A 4 3.70 -24.50 -2.92
CA ARG A 4 2.66 -24.44 -3.95
C ARG A 4 1.26 -24.40 -3.34
N GLU A 5 1.12 -24.83 -2.10
CA GLU A 5 -0.17 -24.83 -1.42
C GLU A 5 -0.53 -23.48 -0.79
N LEU A 6 0.44 -22.55 -0.71
CA LEU A 6 0.19 -21.24 -0.15
C LEU A 6 -0.66 -20.38 -1.09
N SER A 7 -1.63 -19.68 -0.53
CA SER A 7 -2.41 -18.69 -1.27
C SER A 7 -1.52 -17.50 -1.63
N GLY A 8 -1.97 -16.67 -2.58
CA GLY A 8 -1.27 -15.44 -2.93
C GLY A 8 -1.04 -14.53 -1.75
N GLY A 9 -2.06 -14.42 -0.87
CA GLY A 9 -1.96 -13.59 0.33
C GLY A 9 -0.96 -14.14 1.34
N GLN A 10 -0.92 -15.47 1.50
CA GLN A 10 0.05 -16.09 2.39
C GLN A 10 1.47 -15.91 1.90
N LYS A 11 1.66 -15.92 0.58
CA LYS A 11 2.97 -15.62 -0.02
C LYS A 11 3.38 -14.19 0.27
N LYS A 12 2.43 -13.25 0.22
CA LYS A 12 2.69 -11.85 0.56
C LYS A 12 3.15 -11.68 2.00
N LEU A 13 2.49 -12.37 2.93
CA LEU A 13 2.89 -12.35 4.34
C LEU A 13 4.29 -12.92 4.53
N LEU A 14 4.61 -13.99 3.83
CA LEU A 14 5.93 -14.61 3.90
C LEU A 14 7.02 -13.66 3.36
N GLU A 15 6.75 -13.00 2.24
CA GLU A 15 7.66 -12.02 1.67
C GLU A 15 7.90 -10.85 2.63
N LEU A 16 6.84 -10.37 3.25
CA LEU A 16 6.94 -9.30 4.23
C LEU A 16 7.78 -9.73 5.43
N GLY A 17 7.54 -10.95 5.94
CA GLY A 17 8.33 -11.51 7.03
C GLY A 17 9.81 -11.60 6.69
N ARG A 18 10.14 -12.01 5.48
CA ARG A 18 11.52 -12.08 5.03
C ARG A 18 12.18 -10.72 4.95
N SER A 19 11.43 -9.71 4.50
CA SER A 19 11.99 -8.36 4.36
C SER A 19 12.37 -7.74 5.68
N ILE A 20 11.76 -8.15 6.80
CA ILE A 20 12.04 -7.56 8.12
C ILE A 20 13.06 -8.33 8.96
N ILE A 21 13.51 -9.50 8.48
CA ILE A 21 14.46 -10.33 9.24
C ILE A 21 15.77 -9.59 9.55
N ASN A 22 16.23 -8.76 8.64
CA ASN A 22 17.49 -8.03 8.79
C ASN A 22 17.34 -6.64 9.41
N ASP A 23 16.22 -6.39 10.07
CA ASP A 23 15.97 -5.13 10.78
C ASP A 23 16.19 -3.89 9.91
N PRO A 24 15.48 -3.76 8.78
CA PRO A 24 15.73 -2.66 7.85
C PRO A 24 15.29 -1.32 8.42
N ASP A 25 15.96 -0.24 8.00
CA ASP A 25 15.54 1.12 8.31
C ASP A 25 14.45 1.59 7.33
N ILE A 26 14.50 1.08 6.11
CA ILE A 26 13.57 1.43 5.05
C ILE A 26 13.05 0.16 4.41
N LEU A 27 11.75 0.10 4.19
CA LEU A 27 11.09 -1.03 3.56
C LEU A 27 10.35 -0.56 2.31
N LEU A 28 10.63 -1.19 1.19
CA LEU A 28 9.95 -0.90 -0.07
C LEU A 28 8.98 -2.04 -0.38
N LEU A 29 7.70 -1.72 -0.48
CA LEU A 29 6.65 -2.71 -0.75
C LEU A 29 5.95 -2.37 -2.06
N ASP A 30 6.05 -3.28 -3.02
CA ASP A 30 5.43 -3.10 -4.33
C ASP A 30 4.16 -3.94 -4.41
N GLU A 31 3.03 -3.26 -4.44
CA GLU A 31 1.70 -3.85 -4.53
C GLU A 31 1.47 -4.99 -3.52
N PRO A 32 1.67 -4.72 -2.22
CA PRO A 32 1.56 -5.79 -1.22
C PRO A 32 0.16 -6.40 -1.11
N LEU A 33 -0.86 -5.72 -1.62
CA LEU A 33 -2.24 -6.20 -1.53
C LEU A 33 -2.76 -6.84 -2.82
N ALA A 34 -1.92 -6.94 -3.86
CA ALA A 34 -2.36 -7.51 -5.13
C ALA A 34 -2.80 -8.96 -4.97
N GLY A 35 -4.01 -9.27 -5.41
CA GLY A 35 -4.55 -10.63 -5.35
C GLY A 35 -4.92 -11.13 -3.96
N VAL A 36 -4.97 -10.25 -2.97
CA VAL A 36 -5.25 -10.60 -1.58
C VAL A 36 -6.71 -10.32 -1.26
N ASN A 37 -7.39 -11.26 -0.57
CA ASN A 37 -8.78 -11.04 -0.17
C ASN A 37 -8.86 -9.94 0.90
N PRO A 38 -10.05 -9.32 1.10
CA PRO A 38 -10.17 -8.18 2.01
C PRO A 38 -9.75 -8.44 3.44
N LYS A 39 -10.01 -9.63 3.97
CA LYS A 39 -9.66 -9.96 5.34
C LYS A 39 -8.14 -10.01 5.53
N LEU A 40 -7.45 -10.66 4.60
CA LEU A 40 -6.00 -10.77 4.66
C LEU A 40 -5.34 -9.43 4.35
N ALA A 41 -5.96 -8.62 3.49
CA ALA A 41 -5.47 -7.27 3.22
C ALA A 41 -5.45 -6.43 4.50
N GLU A 42 -6.50 -6.53 5.32
CA GLU A 42 -6.56 -5.84 6.60
C GLU A 42 -5.41 -6.27 7.52
N GLU A 43 -5.11 -7.57 7.56
CA GLU A 43 -4.01 -8.09 8.37
C GLU A 43 -2.66 -7.57 7.89
N ILE A 44 -2.44 -7.54 6.57
CA ILE A 44 -1.21 -7.02 5.98
C ILE A 44 -1.04 -5.54 6.30
N LEU A 45 -2.11 -4.75 6.16
CA LEU A 45 -2.07 -3.32 6.45
C LEU A 45 -1.76 -3.06 7.93
N GLN A 46 -2.31 -3.88 8.82
CA GLN A 46 -2.04 -3.74 10.25
C GLN A 46 -0.57 -4.02 10.56
N ILE A 47 0.01 -5.02 9.90
CA ILE A 47 1.45 -5.33 10.06
C ILE A 47 2.29 -4.16 9.56
N ILE A 48 1.95 -3.60 8.41
CA ILE A 48 2.67 -2.45 7.84
C ILE A 48 2.60 -1.26 8.80
N LEU A 49 1.43 -0.98 9.33
CA LEU A 49 1.24 0.11 10.29
C LEU A 49 2.08 -0.11 11.55
N ASN A 50 2.08 -1.32 12.08
CA ASN A 50 2.88 -1.64 13.27
C ASN A 50 4.37 -1.45 13.03
N LEU A 51 4.86 -1.84 11.85
CA LEU A 51 6.27 -1.64 11.48
C LEU A 51 6.61 -0.16 11.40
N SER A 52 5.73 0.63 10.83
CA SER A 52 5.90 2.09 10.74
C SER A 52 5.98 2.70 12.14
N GLU A 53 5.14 2.26 13.05
CA GLU A 53 5.13 2.75 14.43
C GLU A 53 6.40 2.40 15.19
N LYS A 54 7.10 1.34 14.77
CA LYS A 54 8.38 0.95 15.36
C LYS A 54 9.55 1.73 14.79
N GLY A 55 9.30 2.65 13.87
CA GLY A 55 10.34 3.51 13.33
C GLY A 55 10.87 3.10 11.96
N ILE A 56 10.31 2.07 11.33
CA ILE A 56 10.70 1.68 9.98
C ILE A 56 10.01 2.61 8.99
N SER A 57 10.78 3.23 8.09
CA SER A 57 10.22 4.06 7.02
C SER A 57 9.72 3.14 5.92
N ILE A 58 8.47 3.31 5.50
CA ILE A 58 7.87 2.43 4.50
C ILE A 58 7.42 3.23 3.29
N LEU A 59 7.87 2.78 2.12
CA LEU A 59 7.37 3.28 0.84
C LEU A 59 6.55 2.15 0.21
N MET A 60 5.26 2.38 0.06
CA MET A 60 4.34 1.40 -0.50
C MET A 60 3.81 1.89 -1.84
N VAL A 61 3.95 1.07 -2.87
CA VAL A 61 3.36 1.34 -4.18
C VAL A 61 2.09 0.50 -4.29
N GLU A 62 0.96 1.16 -4.47
CA GLU A 62 -0.33 0.47 -4.44
C GLU A 62 -1.36 1.23 -5.27
N HIS A 63 -2.33 0.52 -5.87
CA HIS A 63 -3.49 1.16 -6.49
C HIS A 63 -4.79 0.89 -5.75
N ASN A 64 -4.73 0.23 -4.62
CA ASN A 64 -5.87 0.16 -3.72
C ASN A 64 -5.91 1.48 -2.96
N ILE A 65 -6.66 2.43 -3.49
CA ILE A 65 -6.70 3.81 -2.99
C ILE A 65 -7.18 3.87 -1.55
N GLU A 66 -8.19 3.08 -1.20
CA GLU A 66 -8.71 3.04 0.17
C GLU A 66 -7.63 2.64 1.17
N ALA A 67 -6.82 1.62 0.83
CA ALA A 67 -5.74 1.17 1.68
C ALA A 67 -4.67 2.25 1.85
N VAL A 68 -4.28 2.91 0.74
CA VAL A 68 -3.28 3.97 0.75
C VAL A 68 -3.74 5.11 1.65
N MET A 69 -4.99 5.55 1.50
CA MET A 69 -5.54 6.66 2.29
C MET A 69 -5.64 6.31 3.78
N LYS A 70 -5.88 5.04 4.08
CA LYS A 70 -6.09 4.58 5.45
C LYS A 70 -4.82 4.60 6.31
N ILE A 71 -3.67 4.25 5.74
CA ILE A 71 -2.47 4.04 6.54
C ILE A 71 -1.31 5.00 6.25
N SER A 72 -1.40 5.79 5.20
CA SER A 72 -0.28 6.64 4.77
C SER A 72 -0.30 7.99 5.46
N GLN A 73 0.88 8.55 5.74
CA GLN A 73 1.03 9.91 6.22
C GLN A 73 1.26 10.88 5.05
N ARG A 74 1.80 10.36 3.96
CA ARG A 74 2.08 11.15 2.76
C ARG A 74 1.70 10.31 1.54
N VAL A 75 0.99 10.92 0.61
CA VAL A 75 0.55 10.24 -0.60
C VAL A 75 1.06 10.98 -1.81
N ILE A 76 1.71 10.25 -2.70
CA ILE A 76 2.18 10.79 -3.97
C ILE A 76 1.38 10.10 -5.07
N VAL A 77 0.71 10.88 -5.90
CA VAL A 77 -0.13 10.33 -6.97
C VAL A 77 0.54 10.57 -8.31
N LEU A 78 0.66 9.50 -9.08
CA LEU A 78 1.23 9.54 -10.43
C LEU A 78 0.13 9.31 -11.47
N ALA A 79 0.13 10.08 -12.52
CA ALA A 79 -0.74 9.87 -13.66
C ALA A 79 0.06 10.18 -14.92
N GLU A 80 0.02 9.25 -15.87
CA GLU A 80 0.73 9.38 -17.15
C GLU A 80 2.22 9.73 -17.00
N GLY A 81 2.85 9.10 -15.98
CA GLY A 81 4.28 9.29 -15.73
C GLY A 81 4.64 10.58 -15.00
N MET A 82 3.65 11.33 -14.56
CA MET A 82 3.87 12.61 -13.87
C MET A 82 3.27 12.62 -12.48
N VAL A 83 3.93 13.32 -11.55
CA VAL A 83 3.38 13.54 -10.22
C VAL A 83 2.28 14.60 -10.33
N ILE A 84 1.07 14.22 -9.97
CA ILE A 84 -0.07 15.15 -9.99
C ILE A 84 -0.48 15.61 -8.59
N ALA A 85 -0.03 14.92 -7.56
CA ALA A 85 -0.28 15.33 -6.18
C ALA A 85 0.80 14.73 -5.27
N ASP A 86 1.11 15.44 -4.20
CA ASP A 86 2.07 15.01 -3.18
C ASP A 86 1.69 15.75 -1.90
N ASP A 87 0.90 15.12 -1.05
CA ASP A 87 0.36 15.77 0.13
C ASP A 87 -0.17 14.74 1.12
N THR A 88 -0.82 15.21 2.17
CA THR A 88 -1.49 14.32 3.12
C THR A 88 -2.65 13.59 2.44
N PRO A 89 -3.06 12.44 2.99
CA PRO A 89 -4.21 11.73 2.42
C PRO A 89 -5.48 12.59 2.31
N GLU A 90 -5.74 13.43 3.30
CA GLU A 90 -6.91 14.30 3.29
C GLU A 90 -6.89 15.28 2.12
N ASN A 91 -5.73 15.90 1.89
CA ASN A 91 -5.59 16.87 0.80
C ASN A 91 -5.61 16.19 -0.56
N VAL A 92 -5.00 15.02 -0.66
CA VAL A 92 -5.00 14.25 -1.91
C VAL A 92 -6.41 13.81 -2.27
N ARG A 93 -7.18 13.36 -1.28
CA ARG A 93 -8.56 12.91 -1.51
C ARG A 93 -9.45 14.01 -2.06
N SER A 94 -9.20 15.25 -1.69
CA SER A 94 -9.99 16.40 -2.15
C SER A 94 -9.39 17.13 -3.36
N ASP A 95 -8.26 16.67 -3.85
CA ASP A 95 -7.59 17.28 -5.01
C ASP A 95 -8.35 16.93 -6.29
N GLU A 96 -8.79 17.94 -7.03
CA GLU A 96 -9.57 17.73 -8.24
C GLU A 96 -8.85 16.92 -9.30
N LYS A 97 -7.54 17.07 -9.41
CA LYS A 97 -6.74 16.32 -10.39
C LYS A 97 -6.75 14.83 -10.06
N VAL A 98 -6.69 14.48 -8.79
CA VAL A 98 -6.73 13.10 -8.32
C VAL A 98 -8.13 12.51 -8.52
N ILE A 99 -9.16 13.27 -8.16
CA ILE A 99 -10.55 12.85 -8.32
C ILE A 99 -10.83 12.54 -9.79
N GLU A 100 -10.43 13.43 -10.68
CA GLU A 100 -10.63 13.25 -12.10
C GLU A 100 -9.85 12.04 -12.66
N ALA A 101 -8.60 11.84 -12.22
CA ALA A 101 -7.76 10.78 -12.73
C ALA A 101 -8.14 9.39 -12.21
N TYR A 102 -8.58 9.29 -10.98
CA TYR A 102 -8.77 7.98 -10.31
C TYR A 102 -10.13 7.79 -9.67
N LEU A 103 -10.63 8.78 -8.93
CA LEU A 103 -11.83 8.61 -8.13
C LEU A 103 -13.10 8.91 -8.91
N GLY A 104 -13.03 9.84 -9.84
CA GLY A 104 -14.18 10.21 -10.67
C GLY A 104 -14.65 9.09 -11.56
N SER A 105 -13.74 8.28 -12.09
CA SER A 105 -14.07 7.18 -13.00
C SER A 105 -14.80 6.03 -12.30
N GLU A 106 -14.64 5.90 -10.99
CA GLU A 106 -15.31 4.84 -10.23
C GLU A 106 -16.78 5.13 -9.98
N ASN A 107 -17.19 6.37 -10.13
CA ASN A 107 -18.57 6.79 -9.90
C ASN A 107 -19.43 6.76 -11.17
N GLU A 108 -18.84 6.41 -12.28
CA GLU A 108 -19.54 6.24 -13.55
C GLU A 108 -19.90 4.77 -13.77
#